data_3c7a0f18cbd7c5136cdc8ba4414a58af
#
_entry.id   3c7a0f18cbd7c5136cdc8ba4414a58af
#
_cell.length_a   1.000
_cell.length_b   1.000
_cell.length_c   1.000
_cell.angle_alpha   90.00
_cell.angle_beta   90.00
_cell.angle_gamma   90.00
#
_symmetry.space_group_name_H-M   'P 1'
#
loop_
_entity.id
_entity.type
_entity.pdbx_description
1 polymer ?
#
loop_
_entity_poly.entity_id
_entity_poly.type
_entity_poly.pdbx_seq_one_letter_code
_entity_poly.pdbx_strand_id
1 'polypeptide(L)'
;MARYTGPKTRIARKFGEAIFGADKVLSKKNYPPGQHGNTRRRKTSEYGVMLAEKQKAKYTYGVLEKQFRNMFERAASMNGITGEILLQNLECRLDNVVFRLGIAPTRAAARQLVGHKHITVDGKVVNIPSFSVKPGQLVGVREKSKSLEVIANSLAGFNHSKYPWLEWDENSKTGKLLHKPERADIPENIKEHLIVELYSK
;
A
#
# COMPACT_ATOMS: atom_id res chain seq x y z
N MET A 1 -12.74 -7.29 -9.08
CA MET A 1 -11.30 -7.56 -8.85
C MET A 1 -11.12 -8.24 -7.49
N ALA A 2 -10.46 -9.38 -7.42
CA ALA A 2 -10.26 -10.13 -6.18
C ALA A 2 -9.41 -9.33 -5.17
N ARG A 3 -9.82 -9.32 -3.90
CA ARG A 3 -9.18 -8.61 -2.79
C ARG A 3 -9.46 -9.34 -1.47
N TYR A 4 -8.70 -9.01 -0.43
CA TYR A 4 -9.04 -9.45 0.92
C TYR A 4 -10.25 -8.67 1.44
N THR A 5 -11.31 -9.37 1.79
CA THR A 5 -12.57 -8.82 2.30
C THR A 5 -12.86 -9.23 3.76
N GLY A 6 -11.96 -10.02 4.36
CA GLY A 6 -12.09 -10.48 5.73
C GLY A 6 -11.79 -9.39 6.77
N PRO A 7 -11.90 -9.71 8.07
CA PRO A 7 -11.75 -8.76 9.18
C PRO A 7 -10.32 -8.22 9.29
N LYS A 8 -10.16 -6.91 9.08
CA LYS A 8 -8.87 -6.20 9.09
C LYS A 8 -8.18 -6.25 10.46
N THR A 9 -8.92 -6.03 11.53
CA THR A 9 -8.42 -6.08 12.90
C THR A 9 -7.80 -7.44 13.27
N ARG A 10 -8.35 -8.55 12.73
CA ARG A 10 -7.77 -9.88 12.90
C ARG A 10 -6.35 -9.97 12.35
N ILE A 11 -6.13 -9.35 11.19
CA ILE A 11 -4.82 -9.31 10.54
C ILE A 11 -3.88 -8.35 11.30
N ALA A 12 -4.34 -7.14 11.66
CA ALA A 12 -3.56 -6.20 12.45
C ALA A 12 -3.08 -6.82 13.77
N ARG A 13 -3.97 -7.49 14.51
CA ARG A 13 -3.64 -8.21 15.76
C ARG A 13 -2.66 -9.36 15.55
N LYS A 14 -2.69 -10.05 14.39
CA LYS A 14 -1.74 -11.11 14.07
C LYS A 14 -0.31 -10.59 13.98
N PHE A 15 -0.13 -9.39 13.42
CA PHE A 15 1.18 -8.76 13.25
C PHE A 15 1.55 -7.83 14.42
N GLY A 16 0.60 -7.48 15.29
CA GLY A 16 0.81 -6.52 16.38
C GLY A 16 0.97 -5.07 15.90
N GLU A 17 0.63 -4.78 14.64
CA GLU A 17 0.81 -3.48 13.99
C GLU A 17 -0.47 -3.02 13.29
N ALA A 18 -0.74 -1.71 13.33
CA ALA A 18 -1.91 -1.08 12.70
C ALA A 18 -1.73 -0.89 11.18
N ILE A 19 -1.50 -1.97 10.45
CA ILE A 19 -1.16 -1.96 9.01
C ILE A 19 -2.28 -1.41 8.09
N PHE A 20 -3.51 -1.31 8.59
CA PHE A 20 -4.66 -0.75 7.84
C PHE A 20 -5.06 0.65 8.31
N GLY A 21 -4.26 1.30 9.15
CA GLY A 21 -4.57 2.55 9.84
C GLY A 21 -4.96 2.33 11.30
N ALA A 22 -5.35 3.41 12.00
CA ALA A 22 -5.68 3.38 13.42
C ALA A 22 -6.76 2.32 13.74
N ASP A 23 -6.49 1.47 14.71
CA ASP A 23 -7.38 0.37 15.12
C ASP A 23 -7.57 0.38 16.66
N LYS A 24 -8.75 0.82 17.10
CA LYS A 24 -9.14 0.88 18.51
C LYS A 24 -9.13 -0.49 19.21
N VAL A 25 -9.38 -1.56 18.45
CA VAL A 25 -9.40 -2.93 19.00
C VAL A 25 -7.98 -3.44 19.20
N LEU A 26 -7.05 -3.12 18.29
CA LEU A 26 -5.64 -3.44 18.46
C LEU A 26 -5.06 -2.79 19.71
N SER A 27 -5.41 -1.52 19.98
CA SER A 27 -4.97 -0.80 21.19
C SER A 27 -5.46 -1.47 22.47
N LYS A 28 -6.67 -2.04 22.48
CA LYS A 28 -7.24 -2.74 23.65
C LYS A 28 -6.78 -4.19 23.77
N LYS A 29 -6.55 -4.89 22.65
CA LYS A 29 -6.26 -6.33 22.58
C LYS A 29 -4.97 -6.55 21.80
N ASN A 30 -3.83 -6.23 22.43
CA ASN A 30 -2.50 -6.36 21.84
C ASN A 30 -1.96 -7.82 21.86
N TYR A 31 -2.82 -8.77 21.49
CA TYR A 31 -2.46 -10.18 21.38
C TYR A 31 -3.12 -10.79 20.13
N PRO A 32 -2.58 -11.88 19.55
CA PRO A 32 -3.15 -12.51 18.37
C PRO A 32 -4.60 -12.92 18.55
N PRO A 33 -5.36 -13.00 17.47
CA PRO A 33 -6.73 -13.46 17.52
C PRO A 33 -6.80 -14.97 17.76
N GLY A 34 -7.96 -15.43 18.29
CA GLY A 34 -8.27 -16.85 18.53
C GLY A 34 -8.23 -17.21 20.00
N GLN A 35 -8.66 -18.44 20.32
CA GLN A 35 -8.74 -18.98 21.69
C GLN A 35 -7.38 -18.97 22.40
N HIS A 36 -6.30 -19.23 21.67
CA HIS A 36 -4.95 -19.31 22.22
C HIS A 36 -4.16 -17.99 22.10
N GLY A 37 -4.82 -16.86 21.83
CA GLY A 37 -4.15 -15.56 21.68
C GLY A 37 -3.34 -15.12 22.91
N ASN A 38 -3.81 -15.45 24.11
CA ASN A 38 -3.17 -15.12 25.40
C ASN A 38 -2.25 -16.23 25.94
N THR A 39 -2.15 -17.38 25.28
CA THR A 39 -1.28 -18.46 25.75
C THR A 39 0.18 -18.20 25.39
N ARG A 40 1.11 -18.84 26.13
CA ARG A 40 2.54 -18.77 25.85
C ARG A 40 2.83 -19.24 24.42
N ARG A 41 3.44 -18.36 23.61
CA ARG A 41 3.82 -18.68 22.24
C ARG A 41 5.09 -19.53 22.21
N ARG A 42 5.10 -20.50 21.31
CA ARG A 42 6.35 -21.19 20.94
C ARG A 42 7.26 -20.24 20.17
N LYS A 43 8.58 -20.46 20.24
CA LYS A 43 9.55 -19.74 19.41
C LYS A 43 9.18 -19.92 17.94
N THR A 44 9.07 -18.81 17.20
CA THR A 44 8.77 -18.84 15.76
C THR A 44 10.01 -19.33 15.01
N SER A 45 9.83 -20.23 14.06
CA SER A 45 10.92 -20.65 13.16
C SER A 45 11.33 -19.52 12.24
N GLU A 46 12.54 -19.57 11.69
CA GLU A 46 13.03 -18.59 10.69
C GLU A 46 12.08 -18.48 9.50
N TYR A 47 11.65 -19.62 8.96
CA TYR A 47 10.64 -19.64 7.90
C TYR A 47 9.35 -18.91 8.32
N GLY A 48 8.89 -19.11 9.55
CA GLY A 48 7.70 -18.42 10.07
C GLY A 48 7.86 -16.90 10.14
N VAL A 49 9.07 -16.42 10.48
CA VAL A 49 9.39 -14.98 10.51
C VAL A 49 9.38 -14.40 9.09
N MET A 50 10.07 -15.05 8.14
CA MET A 50 10.11 -14.63 6.74
C MET A 50 8.70 -14.62 6.11
N LEU A 51 7.92 -15.66 6.37
CA LEU A 51 6.53 -15.75 5.91
C LEU A 51 5.66 -14.63 6.50
N ALA A 52 5.83 -14.30 7.77
CA ALA A 52 5.09 -13.22 8.42
C ALA A 52 5.38 -11.87 7.77
N GLU A 53 6.65 -11.53 7.49
CA GLU A 53 7.02 -10.29 6.82
C GLU A 53 6.45 -10.20 5.40
N LYS A 54 6.53 -11.28 4.62
CA LYS A 54 5.88 -11.32 3.30
C LYS A 54 4.38 -11.08 3.40
N GLN A 55 3.70 -11.75 4.32
CA GLN A 55 2.25 -11.59 4.51
C GLN A 55 1.91 -10.18 4.99
N LYS A 56 2.71 -9.58 5.87
CA LYS A 56 2.57 -8.20 6.31
C LYS A 56 2.62 -7.24 5.11
N ALA A 57 3.67 -7.30 4.30
CA ALA A 57 3.80 -6.49 3.09
C ALA A 57 2.58 -6.66 2.16
N LYS A 58 2.19 -7.90 1.89
CA LYS A 58 1.05 -8.22 1.04
C LYS A 58 -0.26 -7.60 1.54
N TYR A 59 -0.55 -7.66 2.84
CA TYR A 59 -1.76 -7.08 3.42
C TYR A 59 -1.71 -5.56 3.47
N THR A 60 -0.56 -4.97 3.77
CA THR A 60 -0.37 -3.52 3.78
C THR A 60 -0.73 -2.90 2.44
N TYR A 61 -0.24 -3.46 1.34
CA TYR A 61 -0.53 -2.97 -0.03
C TYR A 61 -1.81 -3.56 -0.64
N GLY A 62 -2.49 -4.48 0.04
CA GLY A 62 -3.73 -5.10 -0.46
C GLY A 62 -3.55 -5.93 -1.73
N VAL A 63 -2.36 -6.52 -1.93
CA VAL A 63 -2.01 -7.34 -3.09
C VAL A 63 -2.26 -8.82 -2.79
N LEU A 64 -2.73 -9.60 -3.79
CA LEU A 64 -2.87 -11.05 -3.66
C LEU A 64 -1.56 -11.78 -3.95
N GLU A 65 -1.42 -13.01 -3.44
CA GLU A 65 -0.19 -13.78 -3.49
C GLU A 65 0.40 -13.93 -4.90
N LYS A 66 -0.41 -14.32 -5.88
CA LYS A 66 0.04 -14.47 -7.28
C LYS A 66 0.60 -13.16 -7.84
N GLN A 67 -0.08 -12.03 -7.58
CA GLN A 67 0.38 -10.72 -8.05
C GLN A 67 1.66 -10.29 -7.34
N PHE A 68 1.75 -10.54 -6.03
CA PHE A 68 2.94 -10.20 -5.25
C PHE A 68 4.16 -11.00 -5.73
N ARG A 69 3.99 -12.30 -5.95
CA ARG A 69 5.04 -13.17 -6.52
C ARG A 69 5.50 -12.70 -7.89
N ASN A 70 4.57 -12.39 -8.81
CA ASN A 70 4.93 -11.87 -10.13
C ASN A 70 5.69 -10.53 -10.04
N MET A 71 5.36 -9.67 -9.05
CA MET A 71 6.10 -8.43 -8.83
C MET A 71 7.50 -8.70 -8.29
N PHE A 72 7.66 -9.69 -7.42
CA PHE A 72 8.96 -10.12 -6.93
C PHE A 72 9.84 -10.68 -8.06
N GLU A 73 9.30 -11.57 -8.90
CA GLU A 73 10.02 -12.15 -10.06
C GLU A 73 10.51 -11.05 -11.02
N ARG A 74 9.66 -10.05 -11.28
CA ARG A 74 10.05 -8.87 -12.07
C ARG A 74 11.14 -8.03 -11.38
N ALA A 75 11.04 -7.85 -10.07
CA ALA A 75 12.06 -7.10 -9.32
C ALA A 75 13.40 -7.84 -9.31
N ALA A 76 13.37 -9.17 -9.19
CA ALA A 76 14.58 -9.99 -9.24
C ALA A 76 15.28 -10.01 -10.61
N SER A 77 14.55 -9.75 -11.69
CA SER A 77 15.13 -9.64 -13.05
C SER A 77 15.69 -8.25 -13.38
N MET A 78 15.51 -7.26 -12.48
CA MET A 78 16.01 -5.89 -12.67
C MET A 78 17.37 -5.70 -11.99
N ASN A 79 18.20 -4.83 -12.55
CA ASN A 79 19.48 -4.46 -11.92
C ASN A 79 19.23 -3.63 -10.64
N GLY A 80 19.83 -4.04 -9.52
CA GLY A 80 19.73 -3.36 -8.24
C GLY A 80 19.33 -4.29 -7.10
N ILE A 81 19.02 -3.71 -5.93
CA ILE A 81 18.63 -4.44 -4.73
C ILE A 81 17.16 -4.89 -4.89
N THR A 82 16.94 -6.18 -5.08
CA THR A 82 15.60 -6.77 -5.36
C THR A 82 14.53 -6.33 -4.37
N GLY A 83 14.86 -6.28 -3.07
CA GLY A 83 13.92 -5.86 -2.02
C GLY A 83 13.46 -4.41 -2.17
N GLU A 84 14.36 -3.50 -2.46
CA GLU A 84 14.05 -2.08 -2.68
C GLU A 84 13.22 -1.90 -3.95
N ILE A 85 13.60 -2.54 -5.05
CA ILE A 85 12.86 -2.51 -6.32
C ILE A 85 11.44 -3.04 -6.12
N LEU A 86 11.27 -4.10 -5.33
CA LEU A 86 9.95 -4.64 -5.00
C LEU A 86 9.09 -3.59 -4.29
N LEU A 87 9.63 -2.92 -3.27
CA LEU A 87 8.92 -1.87 -2.53
C LEU A 87 8.62 -0.67 -3.43
N GLN A 88 9.55 -0.22 -4.26
CA GLN A 88 9.34 0.82 -5.25
C GLN A 88 8.19 0.48 -6.21
N ASN A 89 8.16 -0.76 -6.72
CA ASN A 89 7.10 -1.21 -7.60
C ASN A 89 5.73 -1.26 -6.89
N LEU A 90 5.69 -1.56 -5.59
CA LEU A 90 4.48 -1.51 -4.77
C LEU A 90 4.03 -0.06 -4.53
N GLU A 91 4.95 0.86 -4.28
CA GLU A 91 4.65 2.29 -4.09
C GLU A 91 4.18 2.96 -5.38
N CYS A 92 4.73 2.60 -6.53
CA CYS A 92 4.35 3.15 -7.84
C CYS A 92 3.01 2.63 -8.38
N ARG A 93 2.29 1.77 -7.67
CA ARG A 93 0.94 1.33 -8.08
C ARG A 93 -0.05 2.48 -7.95
N LEU A 94 -0.96 2.61 -8.92
CA LEU A 94 -1.94 3.69 -8.96
C LEU A 94 -2.83 3.72 -7.71
N ASP A 95 -3.28 2.56 -7.21
CA ASP A 95 -4.08 2.50 -5.98
C ASP A 95 -3.30 3.03 -4.76
N ASN A 96 -2.00 2.79 -4.70
CA ASN A 96 -1.16 3.29 -3.63
C ASN A 96 -0.79 4.77 -3.82
N VAL A 97 -0.46 5.21 -5.04
CA VAL A 97 -0.18 6.63 -5.33
C VAL A 97 -1.39 7.50 -4.98
N VAL A 98 -2.61 7.09 -5.35
CA VAL A 98 -3.86 7.78 -4.98
C VAL A 98 -4.04 7.89 -3.46
N PHE A 99 -3.67 6.85 -2.71
CA PHE A 99 -3.66 6.88 -1.24
C PHE A 99 -2.58 7.83 -0.70
N ARG A 100 -1.36 7.80 -1.26
CA ARG A 100 -0.24 8.66 -0.84
C ARG A 100 -0.47 10.14 -1.15
N LEU A 101 -1.21 10.45 -2.19
CA LEU A 101 -1.66 11.82 -2.52
C LEU A 101 -2.81 12.31 -1.62
N GLY A 102 -3.33 11.48 -0.72
CA GLY A 102 -4.43 11.87 0.17
C GLY A 102 -5.81 11.93 -0.49
N ILE A 103 -5.94 11.56 -1.76
CA ILE A 103 -7.23 11.53 -2.47
C ILE A 103 -8.22 10.54 -1.81
N ALA A 104 -7.68 9.53 -1.13
CA ALA A 104 -8.48 8.55 -0.40
C ALA A 104 -7.92 8.28 0.99
N PRO A 105 -8.77 8.09 2.02
CA PRO A 105 -8.33 7.90 3.40
C PRO A 105 -7.67 6.53 3.65
N THR A 106 -7.88 5.56 2.77
CA THR A 106 -7.29 4.23 2.89
C THR A 106 -6.94 3.65 1.51
N ARG A 107 -5.96 2.74 1.44
CA ARG A 107 -5.64 2.01 0.19
C ARG A 107 -6.83 1.25 -0.39
N ALA A 108 -7.74 0.75 0.45
CA ALA A 108 -8.96 0.09 -0.01
C ALA A 108 -9.94 1.08 -0.69
N ALA A 109 -10.10 2.29 -0.12
CA ALA A 109 -10.89 3.36 -0.72
C ALA A 109 -10.24 3.87 -2.02
N ALA A 110 -8.91 4.07 -2.03
CA ALA A 110 -8.17 4.43 -3.23
C ALA A 110 -8.41 3.42 -4.37
N ARG A 111 -8.30 2.13 -4.07
CA ARG A 111 -8.58 1.06 -5.02
C ARG A 111 -10.02 1.10 -5.57
N GLN A 112 -10.99 1.45 -4.74
CA GLN A 112 -12.39 1.61 -5.16
C GLN A 112 -12.55 2.82 -6.07
N LEU A 113 -11.98 3.98 -5.73
CA LEU A 113 -12.03 5.19 -6.55
C LEU A 113 -11.42 4.94 -7.95
N VAL A 114 -10.26 4.27 -8.01
CA VAL A 114 -9.66 3.89 -9.30
C VAL A 114 -10.59 2.96 -10.08
N GLY A 115 -11.10 1.89 -9.46
CA GLY A 115 -11.99 0.92 -10.12
C GLY A 115 -13.29 1.54 -10.62
N HIS A 116 -13.81 2.56 -9.94
CA HIS A 116 -15.01 3.30 -10.30
C HIS A 116 -14.76 4.47 -11.29
N LYS A 117 -13.54 4.55 -11.86
CA LYS A 117 -13.18 5.53 -12.91
C LYS A 117 -13.22 7.00 -12.43
N HIS A 118 -12.89 7.25 -11.17
CA HIS A 118 -12.79 8.60 -10.62
C HIS A 118 -11.40 9.22 -10.80
N ILE A 119 -10.40 8.42 -11.19
CA ILE A 119 -8.99 8.80 -11.29
C ILE A 119 -8.54 8.88 -12.74
N THR A 120 -7.71 9.87 -13.03
CA THR A 120 -7.06 10.06 -14.33
C THR A 120 -5.54 9.97 -14.19
N VAL A 121 -4.88 9.51 -15.25
CA VAL A 121 -3.43 9.57 -15.41
C VAL A 121 -3.16 10.29 -16.73
N ASP A 122 -2.39 11.38 -16.69
CA ASP A 122 -2.12 12.25 -17.85
C ASP A 122 -3.42 12.66 -18.57
N GLY A 123 -4.47 13.01 -17.80
CA GLY A 123 -5.78 13.42 -18.33
C GLY A 123 -6.68 12.25 -18.79
N LYS A 124 -6.17 11.04 -18.91
CA LYS A 124 -6.94 9.85 -19.36
C LYS A 124 -7.46 9.07 -18.16
N VAL A 125 -8.73 8.66 -18.20
CA VAL A 125 -9.35 7.85 -17.15
C VAL A 125 -8.73 6.45 -17.11
N VAL A 126 -8.18 6.07 -15.96
CA VAL A 126 -7.60 4.74 -15.72
C VAL A 126 -8.39 4.03 -14.62
N ASN A 127 -8.88 2.82 -14.91
CA ASN A 127 -9.67 2.00 -13.97
C ASN A 127 -8.93 0.75 -13.48
N ILE A 128 -7.62 0.69 -13.68
CA ILE A 128 -6.77 -0.44 -13.30
C ILE A 128 -5.94 -0.06 -12.07
N PRO A 129 -6.29 -0.52 -10.85
CA PRO A 129 -5.55 -0.17 -9.62
C PRO A 129 -4.09 -0.64 -9.61
N SER A 130 -3.76 -1.67 -10.37
CA SER A 130 -2.39 -2.18 -10.52
C SER A 130 -1.59 -1.46 -11.60
N PHE A 131 -2.12 -0.41 -12.22
CA PHE A 131 -1.38 0.41 -13.17
C PHE A 131 -0.12 0.97 -12.49
N SER A 132 1.03 0.82 -13.14
CA SER A 132 2.31 1.35 -12.62
C SER A 132 2.51 2.78 -13.11
N VAL A 133 2.45 3.73 -12.19
CA VAL A 133 2.70 5.14 -12.47
C VAL A 133 4.21 5.33 -12.65
N LYS A 134 4.60 6.05 -13.70
CA LYS A 134 6.00 6.37 -14.00
C LYS A 134 6.35 7.77 -13.48
N PRO A 135 7.62 8.03 -13.14
CA PRO A 135 8.08 9.38 -12.84
C PRO A 135 7.69 10.36 -13.95
N GLY A 136 7.23 11.55 -13.56
CA GLY A 136 6.74 12.59 -14.47
C GLY A 136 5.25 12.53 -14.78
N GLN A 137 4.56 11.41 -14.55
CA GLN A 137 3.12 11.29 -14.82
C GLN A 137 2.26 12.03 -13.79
N LEU A 138 1.18 12.65 -14.29
CA LEU A 138 0.19 13.37 -13.51
C LEU A 138 -0.97 12.43 -13.14
N VAL A 139 -1.23 12.28 -11.86
CA VAL A 139 -2.37 11.53 -11.31
C VAL A 139 -3.38 12.52 -10.75
N GLY A 140 -4.58 12.56 -11.28
CA GLY A 140 -5.59 13.53 -10.87
C GLY A 140 -6.98 12.94 -10.66
N VAL A 141 -7.85 13.76 -10.11
CA VAL A 141 -9.27 13.46 -9.95
C VAL A 141 -10.01 13.88 -11.23
N ARG A 142 -10.84 12.96 -11.76
CA ARG A 142 -11.70 13.26 -12.91
C ARG A 142 -12.61 14.45 -12.60
N GLU A 143 -12.82 15.38 -13.56
CA GLU A 143 -13.63 16.60 -13.38
C GLU A 143 -15.00 16.33 -12.73
N LYS A 144 -15.76 15.38 -13.27
CA LYS A 144 -17.09 14.99 -12.74
C LYS A 144 -17.05 14.44 -11.30
N SER A 145 -15.86 14.14 -10.78
CA SER A 145 -15.67 13.52 -9.46
C SER A 145 -15.02 14.47 -8.45
N LYS A 146 -14.62 15.68 -8.86
CA LYS A 146 -14.00 16.67 -7.97
C LYS A 146 -14.93 17.16 -6.85
N SER A 147 -16.26 17.07 -7.06
CA SER A 147 -17.28 17.44 -6.08
C SER A 147 -17.63 16.32 -5.09
N LEU A 148 -17.05 15.13 -5.22
CA LEU A 148 -17.33 14.03 -4.30
C LEU A 148 -16.85 14.36 -2.88
N GLU A 149 -17.77 14.35 -1.93
CA GLU A 149 -17.53 14.66 -0.52
C GLU A 149 -16.42 13.80 0.11
N VAL A 150 -16.38 12.51 -0.24
CA VAL A 150 -15.33 11.59 0.24
C VAL A 150 -13.93 12.04 -0.14
N ILE A 151 -13.75 12.57 -1.35
CA ILE A 151 -12.46 13.08 -1.85
C ILE A 151 -12.15 14.41 -1.16
N ALA A 152 -13.12 15.32 -1.09
CA ALA A 152 -12.94 16.62 -0.44
C ALA A 152 -12.53 16.48 1.03
N ASN A 153 -13.25 15.63 1.78
CA ASN A 153 -12.96 15.36 3.20
C ASN A 153 -11.59 14.68 3.39
N SER A 154 -11.16 13.81 2.46
CA SER A 154 -9.86 13.16 2.54
C SER A 154 -8.71 14.14 2.31
N LEU A 155 -8.84 15.06 1.34
CA LEU A 155 -7.83 16.06 1.01
C LEU A 155 -7.71 17.14 2.09
N ALA A 156 -8.82 17.59 2.68
CA ALA A 156 -8.84 18.65 3.70
C ALA A 156 -8.03 18.31 4.96
N GLY A 157 -7.89 17.01 5.30
CA GLY A 157 -7.14 16.56 6.48
C GLY A 157 -5.74 16.00 6.16
N PHE A 158 -5.26 16.14 4.93
CA PHE A 158 -4.04 15.48 4.50
C PHE A 158 -2.84 16.43 4.41
N ASN A 159 -1.70 16.00 4.96
CA ASN A 159 -0.44 16.73 4.80
C ASN A 159 0.28 16.28 3.53
N HIS A 160 0.24 17.10 2.50
CA HIS A 160 0.84 16.81 1.18
C HIS A 160 2.38 16.82 1.19
N SER A 161 3.01 17.51 2.14
CA SER A 161 4.49 17.52 2.28
C SER A 161 5.05 16.23 2.90
N LYS A 162 4.20 15.27 3.26
CA LYS A 162 4.62 14.03 3.94
C LYS A 162 5.49 13.11 3.08
N TYR A 163 5.34 13.19 1.76
CA TYR A 163 5.99 12.28 0.82
C TYR A 163 6.81 13.07 -0.21
N PRO A 164 8.14 13.17 -0.06
CA PRO A 164 8.99 14.04 -0.88
C PRO A 164 9.03 13.65 -2.36
N TRP A 165 8.68 12.41 -2.70
CA TRP A 165 8.62 11.93 -4.10
C TRP A 165 7.31 12.24 -4.82
N LEU A 166 6.35 12.90 -4.13
CA LEU A 166 5.06 13.29 -4.68
C LEU A 166 4.88 14.80 -4.54
N GLU A 167 4.43 15.43 -5.59
CA GLU A 167 4.02 16.83 -5.63
C GLU A 167 2.50 16.91 -5.76
N TRP A 168 1.86 17.86 -5.10
CA TRP A 168 0.41 18.04 -5.14
C TRP A 168 0.05 19.48 -5.53
N ASP A 169 -0.84 19.62 -6.51
CA ASP A 169 -1.46 20.88 -6.90
C ASP A 169 -2.94 20.90 -6.44
N GLU A 170 -3.24 21.78 -5.49
CA GLU A 170 -4.59 21.93 -4.95
C GLU A 170 -5.59 22.48 -5.97
N ASN A 171 -5.16 23.39 -6.84
CA ASN A 171 -6.04 24.04 -7.81
C ASN A 171 -6.57 23.05 -8.84
N SER A 172 -5.69 22.27 -9.41
CA SER A 172 -6.05 21.28 -10.42
C SER A 172 -6.56 19.97 -9.79
N LYS A 173 -6.31 19.72 -8.48
CA LYS A 173 -6.50 18.45 -7.79
C LYS A 173 -5.75 17.32 -8.49
N THR A 174 -4.49 17.58 -8.83
CA THR A 174 -3.59 16.63 -9.46
C THR A 174 -2.31 16.49 -8.66
N GLY A 175 -1.75 15.30 -8.65
CA GLY A 175 -0.45 15.03 -8.08
C GLY A 175 0.50 14.47 -9.12
N LYS A 176 1.79 14.72 -8.96
CA LYS A 176 2.85 14.26 -9.83
C LYS A 176 3.79 13.33 -9.10
N LEU A 177 4.15 12.22 -9.71
CA LEU A 177 5.23 11.37 -9.23
C LEU A 177 6.55 11.94 -9.76
N LEU A 178 7.39 12.51 -8.87
CA LEU A 178 8.66 13.15 -9.24
C LEU A 178 9.71 12.09 -9.57
N HIS A 179 9.94 11.17 -8.66
CA HIS A 179 10.90 10.06 -8.80
C HIS A 179 10.36 8.82 -8.09
N LYS A 180 10.99 7.68 -8.29
CA LYS A 180 10.67 6.50 -7.48
C LYS A 180 11.16 6.72 -6.04
N PRO A 181 10.36 6.34 -5.02
CA PRO A 181 10.77 6.53 -3.64
C PRO A 181 12.03 5.72 -3.30
N GLU A 182 12.90 6.29 -2.51
CA GLU A 182 14.01 5.56 -1.90
C GLU A 182 13.50 4.73 -0.71
N ARG A 183 14.31 3.75 -0.27
CA ARG A 183 13.90 2.91 0.87
C ARG A 183 13.65 3.73 2.14
N ALA A 184 14.46 4.75 2.37
CA ALA A 184 14.37 5.64 3.53
C ALA A 184 13.05 6.44 3.57
N ASP A 185 12.50 6.79 2.41
CA ASP A 185 11.28 7.58 2.30
C ASP A 185 10.01 6.75 2.58
N ILE A 186 10.09 5.41 2.39
CA ILE A 186 8.95 4.52 2.55
C ILE A 186 8.68 4.28 4.04
N PRO A 187 7.55 4.76 4.59
CA PRO A 187 7.31 4.72 6.03
C PRO A 187 6.90 3.34 6.56
N GLU A 188 6.61 2.38 5.70
CA GLU A 188 6.23 1.04 6.11
C GLU A 188 7.40 0.27 6.72
N ASN A 189 7.20 -0.21 7.95
CA ASN A 189 8.17 -1.07 8.64
C ASN A 189 8.11 -2.50 8.08
N ILE A 190 8.73 -2.70 6.92
CA ILE A 190 8.81 -3.99 6.23
C ILE A 190 10.29 -4.37 6.08
N LYS A 191 10.64 -5.57 6.50
CA LYS A 191 11.99 -6.13 6.35
C LYS A 191 12.09 -6.87 5.01
N GLU A 192 12.40 -6.13 3.94
CA GLU A 192 12.43 -6.64 2.57
C GLU A 192 13.42 -7.79 2.35
N HIS A 193 14.56 -7.80 3.07
CA HIS A 193 15.54 -8.87 2.99
C HIS A 193 14.96 -10.24 3.36
N LEU A 194 14.06 -10.29 4.37
CA LEU A 194 13.38 -11.54 4.75
C LEU A 194 12.41 -12.04 3.66
N ILE A 195 11.84 -11.12 2.89
CA ILE A 195 10.97 -11.48 1.76
C ILE A 195 11.81 -12.05 0.62
N VAL A 196 12.96 -11.44 0.33
CA VAL A 196 13.90 -11.92 -0.68
C VAL A 196 14.39 -13.32 -0.31
N GLU A 197 14.82 -13.51 0.93
CA GLU A 197 15.30 -14.82 1.42
C GLU A 197 14.20 -15.91 1.31
N LEU A 198 12.95 -15.57 1.64
CA LEU A 198 11.82 -16.52 1.54
C LEU A 198 11.58 -17.01 0.10
N TYR A 199 11.71 -16.14 -0.89
CA TYR A 199 11.48 -16.50 -2.29
C TYR A 199 12.70 -17.09 -2.99
N SER A 200 13.90 -16.95 -2.40
CA SER A 200 15.15 -17.51 -2.91
C SER A 200 15.37 -18.95 -2.45
N LYS A 201 14.63 -19.40 -1.45
CA LYS A 201 14.57 -20.79 -0.98
C LYS A 201 13.50 -21.55 -1.75
#